data_084ea2aa35308d5b7826a2fab9bb9a64
#
_entry.id   084ea2aa35308d5b7826a2fab9bb9a64
#
_cell.length_a   1.000
_cell.length_b   1.000
_cell.length_c   1.000
_cell.angle_alpha   90.00
_cell.angle_beta   90.00
_cell.angle_gamma   90.00
#
_symmetry.space_group_name_H-M   'P 1'
#
loop_
_entity.id
_entity.type
_entity.pdbx_description
1 polymer ?
#
loop_
_entity_poly.entity_id
_entity_poly.type
_entity_poly.pdbx_seq_one_letter_code
_entity_poly.pdbx_strand_id
1 'polypeptide(L)'
;GHIDKSAAAYWRDKGYDLTWYMKTNWSKIGPSLAGKIHMYVGDMDNHYLNLAVYAMENEASKLTNPKANFTFEYGRPMKPHGWQPMTNAEMVRMMDRFRSEHRTQP
;
A
#
# COMPACT_ATOMS: atom_id res chain seq x y z
N GLY A 1 19.95 -16.59 -18.45
CA GLY A 1 20.29 -15.23 -18.18
C GLY A 1 20.65 -14.98 -16.73
N HIS A 2 21.49 -14.00 -16.54
CA HIS A 2 21.86 -13.57 -15.19
C HIS A 2 20.96 -12.42 -14.74
N ILE A 3 20.53 -12.45 -13.49
CA ILE A 3 19.83 -11.30 -12.89
C ILE A 3 20.87 -10.25 -12.51
N ASP A 4 20.72 -9.05 -13.04
CA ASP A 4 21.57 -7.93 -12.67
C ASP A 4 21.10 -7.33 -11.34
N LYS A 5 21.79 -7.71 -10.28
CA LYS A 5 21.46 -7.23 -8.92
C LYS A 5 21.68 -5.74 -8.75
N SER A 6 22.51 -5.11 -9.59
CA SER A 6 22.71 -3.66 -9.53
C SER A 6 21.46 -2.87 -9.94
N ALA A 7 20.62 -3.44 -10.81
CA ALA A 7 19.36 -2.82 -11.19
C ALA A 7 18.39 -2.74 -9.99
N ALA A 8 18.32 -3.81 -9.19
CA ALA A 8 17.50 -3.82 -7.97
C ALA A 8 18.01 -2.82 -6.95
N ALA A 9 19.32 -2.74 -6.75
CA ALA A 9 19.94 -1.78 -5.86
C ALA A 9 19.67 -0.33 -6.31
N TYR A 10 19.79 -0.05 -7.60
CA TYR A 10 19.47 1.26 -8.17
C TYR A 10 18.01 1.63 -7.92
N TRP A 11 17.10 0.70 -8.18
CA TRP A 11 15.65 0.90 -7.97
C TRP A 11 15.35 1.28 -6.52
N ARG A 12 15.92 0.54 -5.58
CA ARG A 12 15.79 0.82 -4.15
C ARG A 12 16.38 2.18 -3.77
N ASP A 13 17.62 2.43 -4.17
CA ASP A 13 18.38 3.60 -3.74
C ASP A 13 17.81 4.91 -4.32
N LYS A 14 17.11 4.83 -5.45
CA LYS A 14 16.44 5.98 -6.06
C LYS A 14 15.00 6.18 -5.59
N GLY A 15 14.54 5.40 -4.62
CA GLY A 15 13.23 5.57 -4.00
C GLY A 15 12.06 4.96 -4.77
N TYR A 16 12.33 4.10 -5.75
CA TYR A 16 11.28 3.41 -6.49
C TYR A 16 10.73 2.19 -5.76
N ASP A 17 11.48 1.61 -4.84
CA ASP A 17 10.99 0.56 -3.96
C ASP A 17 10.26 1.20 -2.79
N LEU A 18 8.94 1.36 -2.93
CA LEU A 18 8.12 2.08 -1.96
C LEU A 18 8.07 1.38 -0.60
N THR A 19 8.03 0.06 -0.56
CA THR A 19 8.03 -0.68 0.69
C THR A 19 9.33 -0.46 1.47
N TRP A 20 10.45 -0.53 0.78
CA TRP A 20 11.76 -0.28 1.40
C TRP A 20 11.89 1.18 1.86
N TYR A 21 11.45 2.12 1.03
CA TYR A 21 11.45 3.55 1.37
C TYR A 21 10.60 3.81 2.63
N MET A 22 9.42 3.23 2.68
CA MET A 22 8.50 3.37 3.81
C MET A 22 9.15 2.87 5.10
N LYS A 23 9.65 1.64 5.11
CA LYS A 23 10.18 1.05 6.34
C LYS A 23 11.47 1.72 6.82
N THR A 24 12.33 2.20 5.91
CA THR A 24 13.57 2.88 6.29
C THR A 24 13.36 4.32 6.74
N ASN A 25 12.24 4.95 6.37
CA ASN A 25 11.92 6.33 6.73
C ASN A 25 10.70 6.43 7.67
N TRP A 26 10.27 5.32 8.25
CA TRP A 26 9.01 5.29 9.00
C TRP A 26 8.95 6.28 10.16
N SER A 27 10.03 6.45 10.89
CA SER A 27 10.09 7.42 11.99
C SER A 27 9.77 8.85 11.53
N LYS A 28 10.10 9.17 10.28
CA LYS A 28 9.89 10.49 9.69
C LYS A 28 8.52 10.63 9.02
N ILE A 29 8.10 9.63 8.22
CA ILE A 29 6.88 9.73 7.42
C ILE A 29 5.67 9.05 8.06
N GLY A 30 5.90 8.14 8.99
CA GLY A 30 4.84 7.36 9.62
C GLY A 30 3.73 8.21 10.26
N PRO A 31 4.07 9.28 11.01
CA PRO A 31 3.03 10.14 11.59
C PRO A 31 2.07 10.75 10.56
N SER A 32 2.56 10.94 9.32
CA SER A 32 1.73 11.49 8.24
C SER A 32 0.93 10.42 7.49
N LEU A 33 1.33 9.15 7.58
CA LEU A 33 0.74 8.06 6.80
C LEU A 33 -0.14 7.11 7.62
N ALA A 34 0.09 6.99 8.92
CA ALA A 34 -0.63 6.04 9.76
C ALA A 34 -2.15 6.19 9.62
N GLY A 35 -2.82 5.08 9.34
CA GLY A 35 -4.27 5.04 9.17
C GLY A 35 -4.80 5.60 7.86
N LYS A 36 -3.92 6.01 6.93
CA LYS A 36 -4.35 6.70 5.70
C LYS A 36 -4.16 5.89 4.42
N ILE A 37 -3.52 4.75 4.50
CA ILE A 37 -3.26 3.92 3.32
C ILE A 37 -4.25 2.76 3.28
N HIS A 38 -4.96 2.64 2.17
CA HIS A 38 -5.97 1.60 1.94
C HIS A 38 -5.66 0.93 0.60
N MET A 39 -5.41 -0.38 0.62
CA MET A 39 -5.03 -1.13 -0.57
C MET A 39 -6.06 -2.19 -0.89
N TYR A 40 -6.43 -2.27 -2.16
CA TYR A 40 -7.38 -3.23 -2.70
C TYR A 40 -6.74 -3.93 -3.89
N VAL A 41 -6.75 -5.26 -3.90
CA VAL A 41 -6.17 -6.02 -5.01
C VAL A 41 -6.90 -7.35 -5.17
N GLY A 42 -7.09 -7.78 -6.42
CA GLY A 42 -7.61 -9.11 -6.71
C GLY A 42 -6.57 -10.19 -6.37
N ASP A 43 -7.02 -11.25 -5.72
CA ASP A 43 -6.13 -12.35 -5.30
C ASP A 43 -5.57 -13.16 -6.49
N MET A 44 -6.16 -12.99 -7.68
CA MET A 44 -5.67 -13.54 -8.96
C MET A 44 -5.37 -12.43 -9.95
N ASP A 45 -4.65 -11.41 -9.49
CA ASP A 45 -4.24 -10.30 -10.34
C ASP A 45 -3.40 -10.82 -11.52
N ASN A 46 -3.81 -10.45 -12.74
CA ASN A 46 -3.17 -10.90 -13.98
C ASN A 46 -1.74 -10.38 -14.15
N HIS A 47 -1.39 -9.31 -13.44
CA HIS A 47 -0.06 -8.72 -13.44
C HIS A 47 0.72 -9.05 -12.16
N TYR A 48 0.21 -9.98 -11.36
CA TYR A 48 0.85 -10.45 -10.12
C TYR A 48 1.05 -9.35 -9.06
N LEU A 49 0.31 -8.25 -9.13
CA LEU A 49 0.43 -7.15 -8.18
C LEU A 49 -0.02 -7.53 -6.76
N ASN A 50 -0.85 -8.57 -6.64
CA ASN A 50 -1.23 -9.12 -5.35
C ASN A 50 -0.01 -9.55 -4.53
N LEU A 51 1.03 -10.07 -5.17
CA LEU A 51 2.26 -10.48 -4.47
C LEU A 51 2.97 -9.27 -3.83
N ALA A 52 3.01 -8.14 -4.52
CA ALA A 52 3.57 -6.91 -3.99
C ALA A 52 2.75 -6.38 -2.81
N VAL A 53 1.42 -6.49 -2.88
CA VAL A 53 0.53 -6.06 -1.79
C VAL A 53 0.70 -6.95 -0.56
N TYR A 54 0.84 -8.26 -0.73
CA TYR A 54 1.13 -9.18 0.39
C TYR A 54 2.44 -8.81 1.08
N ALA A 55 3.47 -8.51 0.29
CA ALA A 55 4.77 -8.08 0.83
C ALA A 55 4.64 -6.76 1.61
N MET A 56 3.90 -5.80 1.07
CA MET A 56 3.63 -4.53 1.74
C MET A 56 2.88 -4.74 3.07
N GLU A 57 1.85 -5.58 3.08
CA GLU A 57 1.09 -5.89 4.30
C GLU A 57 2.00 -6.50 5.37
N ASN A 58 2.85 -7.45 4.98
CA ASN A 58 3.79 -8.07 5.89
C ASN A 58 4.75 -7.05 6.51
N GLU A 59 5.31 -6.14 5.71
CA GLU A 59 6.21 -5.11 6.22
C GLU A 59 5.46 -4.06 7.05
N ALA A 60 4.27 -3.66 6.63
CA ALA A 60 3.45 -2.69 7.38
C ALA A 60 3.07 -3.21 8.77
N SER A 61 2.82 -4.51 8.91
CA SER A 61 2.48 -5.13 10.19
C SER A 61 3.59 -5.03 11.23
N LYS A 62 4.83 -4.83 10.80
CA LYS A 62 6.00 -4.71 11.67
C LYS A 62 6.28 -3.28 12.12
N LEU A 63 5.61 -2.30 11.52
CA LEU A 63 5.88 -0.89 11.80
C LEU A 63 5.27 -0.46 13.14
N THR A 64 6.07 0.28 13.90
CA THR A 64 5.69 0.80 15.22
C THR A 64 6.14 2.26 15.36
N ASN A 65 5.56 2.98 16.28
CA ASN A 65 5.87 4.37 16.62
C ASN A 65 5.77 5.34 15.44
N PRO A 66 4.59 5.47 14.79
CA PRO A 66 3.31 4.84 15.13
C PRO A 66 3.12 3.49 14.46
N LYS A 67 2.12 2.71 14.87
CA LYS A 67 1.64 1.57 14.10
C LYS A 67 1.10 2.07 12.76
N ALA A 68 1.32 1.31 11.68
CA ALA A 68 0.90 1.73 10.35
C ALA A 68 -0.63 1.89 10.23
N ASN A 69 -1.40 0.95 10.76
CA ASN A 69 -2.85 0.92 10.66
C ASN A 69 -3.34 1.09 9.21
N PHE A 70 -2.64 0.45 8.28
CA PHE A 70 -3.05 0.36 6.89
C PHE A 70 -4.15 -0.69 6.75
N THR A 71 -5.02 -0.53 5.79
CA THR A 71 -6.05 -1.52 5.49
C THR A 71 -5.76 -2.22 4.17
N PHE A 72 -5.98 -3.53 4.16
CA PHE A 72 -5.76 -4.37 2.99
C PHE A 72 -7.02 -5.20 2.75
N GLU A 73 -7.53 -5.15 1.55
CA GLU A 73 -8.70 -5.95 1.16
C GLU A 73 -8.41 -6.65 -0.16
N TYR A 74 -8.64 -7.96 -0.16
CA TYR A 74 -8.32 -8.81 -1.29
C TYR A 74 -9.60 -9.30 -1.97
N GLY A 75 -9.63 -9.22 -3.28
CA GLY A 75 -10.73 -9.76 -4.08
C GLY A 75 -10.68 -11.29 -4.10
N ARG A 76 -11.47 -11.91 -3.26
CA ARG A 76 -11.54 -13.37 -3.07
C ARG A 76 -12.94 -13.91 -3.32
N PRO A 77 -13.06 -15.15 -3.86
CA PRO A 77 -11.96 -15.93 -4.43
C PRO A 77 -11.56 -15.44 -5.83
N MET A 78 -10.28 -15.48 -6.11
CA MET A 78 -9.68 -15.40 -7.44
C MET A 78 -10.14 -14.21 -8.31
N LYS A 79 -10.30 -13.02 -7.74
CA LYS A 79 -10.66 -11.84 -8.53
C LYS A 79 -9.47 -11.31 -9.32
N PRO A 80 -9.70 -10.86 -10.57
CA PRO A 80 -8.61 -10.43 -11.45
C PRO A 80 -8.15 -9.01 -11.18
N HIS A 81 -7.20 -8.51 -11.98
CA HIS A 81 -6.62 -7.17 -11.89
C HIS A 81 -7.66 -6.03 -11.86
N GLY A 82 -8.72 -6.14 -12.65
CA GLY A 82 -9.76 -5.10 -12.72
C GLY A 82 -10.73 -5.08 -11.54
N TRP A 83 -10.58 -5.98 -10.57
CA TRP A 83 -11.49 -6.03 -9.42
C TRP A 83 -11.31 -4.80 -8.51
N GLN A 84 -12.44 -4.31 -8.04
CA GLN A 84 -12.48 -3.30 -6.99
C GLN A 84 -13.66 -3.59 -6.04
N PRO A 85 -13.54 -3.23 -4.75
CA PRO A 85 -14.53 -3.61 -3.73
C PRO A 85 -15.84 -2.85 -3.83
N MET A 86 -15.87 -1.74 -4.55
CA MET A 86 -17.01 -0.84 -4.63
C MET A 86 -17.00 -0.10 -5.98
N THR A 87 -18.10 0.57 -6.31
CA THR A 87 -18.16 1.41 -7.51
C THR A 87 -17.24 2.63 -7.37
N ASN A 88 -16.88 3.24 -8.49
CA ASN A 88 -16.07 4.45 -8.49
C ASN A 88 -16.73 5.58 -7.68
N ALA A 89 -18.06 5.73 -7.80
CA ALA A 89 -18.79 6.73 -7.05
C ALA A 89 -18.74 6.50 -5.54
N GLU A 90 -18.84 5.24 -5.12
CA GLU A 90 -18.73 4.87 -3.71
C GLU A 90 -17.31 5.11 -3.19
N MET A 91 -16.30 4.81 -4.00
CA MET A 91 -14.89 5.05 -3.64
C MET A 91 -14.60 6.53 -3.45
N VAL A 92 -15.11 7.38 -4.35
CA VAL A 92 -14.95 8.84 -4.24
C VAL A 92 -15.63 9.37 -2.97
N ARG A 93 -16.83 8.88 -2.66
CA ARG A 93 -17.51 9.26 -1.41
C ARG A 93 -16.75 8.84 -0.17
N MET A 94 -16.16 7.63 -0.20
CA MET A 94 -15.34 7.13 0.90
C MET A 94 -14.09 8.02 1.09
N MET A 95 -13.41 8.36 0.01
CA MET A 95 -12.25 9.25 0.05
C MET A 95 -12.60 10.62 0.61
N ASP A 96 -13.75 11.16 0.23
CA ASP A 96 -14.20 12.45 0.74
C ASP A 96 -14.50 12.40 2.24
N ARG A 97 -15.11 11.30 2.73
CA ARG A 97 -15.31 11.10 4.17
C ARG A 97 -13.99 11.07 4.92
N PHE A 98 -13.02 10.27 4.46
CA PHE A 98 -11.70 10.22 5.09
C PHE A 98 -11.02 11.58 5.12
N ARG A 99 -11.09 12.30 4.01
CA ARG A 99 -10.55 13.66 3.94
C ARG A 99 -11.19 14.58 4.97
N SER A 100 -12.51 14.55 5.09
CA SER A 100 -13.28 15.38 6.03
C SER A 100 -12.93 15.06 7.48
N GLU A 101 -12.81 13.77 7.80
CA GLU A 101 -12.46 13.31 9.15
C GLU A 101 -11.05 13.75 9.57
N HIS A 102 -10.12 13.83 8.62
CA HIS A 102 -8.74 14.21 8.90
C HIS A 102 -8.45 15.71 8.77
N ARG A 103 -9.40 16.49 8.23
CA ARG A 103 -9.24 17.94 8.10
C ARG A 103 -9.36 18.70 9.40
N THR A 104 -10.04 18.14 10.37
CA THR A 104 -10.32 18.79 11.66
C THR A 104 -9.21 18.60 12.69
N GLN A 105 -8.15 17.89 12.33
CA GLN A 105 -7.00 17.69 13.19
C GLN A 105 -5.95 18.78 12.92
N PRO A 106 -5.55 19.55 13.92
CA PRO A 106 -4.51 20.57 13.77
C PRO A 106 -3.16 19.98 13.40
#